data_e8c78bc1c8f1570938ba3a4d509b8317
#
_entry.id   e8c78bc1c8f1570938ba3a4d509b8317
#
_cell.length_a   1.000
_cell.length_b   1.000
_cell.length_c   1.000
_cell.angle_alpha   90.00
_cell.angle_beta   90.00
_cell.angle_gamma   90.00
#
_symmetry.space_group_name_H-M   'P 1'
#
loop_
_entity.id
_entity.type
_entity.pdbx_description
1 polymer ?
#
loop_
_entity_poly.entity_id
_entity_poly.type
_entity_poly.pdbx_seq_one_letter_code
_entity_poly.pdbx_strand_id
1 'polypeptide(L)'
;MTKNMYTVAGDGPCNEELALRMQAGDKNAAERLVSQNEGYLTDLARVYTPWCETEDLKQEAALALLDAARRFDPVYGTKLLTYATPAIEAALSDYASRYAFPLSVPTSRGSQLRTVVHLCAEAQDASESELTRAVCEKLKISSKSAEALLKEYQTLCCTRQLGDAVFSVSCGGNPAVAYDRLMRRTLLMQR
;
A
#
# COMPACT_ATOMS: atom_id res chain seq x y z
N MET A 1 -3.59 13.39 -15.80
CA MET A 1 -4.16 14.64 -15.24
C MET A 1 -5.31 14.25 -14.32
N THR A 2 -5.05 13.93 -13.09
CA THR A 2 -6.06 13.64 -12.07
C THR A 2 -6.62 14.96 -11.56
N LYS A 3 -7.88 15.21 -11.89
CA LYS A 3 -8.65 16.36 -11.47
C LYS A 3 -8.76 16.31 -9.94
N ASN A 4 -8.14 17.27 -9.26
CA ASN A 4 -8.12 17.40 -7.80
C ASN A 4 -9.56 17.69 -7.31
N MET A 5 -10.32 16.64 -6.97
CA MET A 5 -11.75 16.67 -6.62
C MET A 5 -12.00 17.00 -5.13
N TYR A 6 -10.93 17.17 -4.35
CA TYR A 6 -10.99 17.39 -2.90
C TYR A 6 -10.72 18.84 -2.47
N THR A 7 -11.17 19.81 -3.27
CA THR A 7 -11.31 21.18 -2.77
C THR A 7 -12.64 21.25 -2.00
N VAL A 8 -12.57 21.16 -0.69
CA VAL A 8 -13.72 21.40 0.17
C VAL A 8 -14.15 22.86 -0.02
N ALA A 9 -15.22 23.06 -0.80
CA ALA A 9 -15.95 24.31 -0.83
C ALA A 9 -16.86 24.33 0.43
N GLY A 10 -16.28 24.70 1.56
CA GLY A 10 -16.99 24.83 2.82
C GLY A 10 -16.36 25.97 3.62
N ASP A 11 -17.15 26.69 4.40
CA ASP A 11 -16.80 27.83 5.26
C ASP A 11 -15.76 27.52 6.37
N GLY A 12 -14.90 26.53 6.18
CA GLY A 12 -13.86 26.12 7.11
C GLY A 12 -12.45 26.60 6.72
N PRO A 13 -11.50 26.61 7.68
CA PRO A 13 -10.10 26.96 7.39
C PRO A 13 -9.52 26.03 6.33
N CYS A 14 -8.74 26.60 5.41
CA CYS A 14 -8.09 25.79 4.36
C CYS A 14 -6.98 24.89 4.97
N ASN A 15 -6.57 23.87 4.20
CA ASN A 15 -5.52 22.93 4.67
C ASN A 15 -4.20 23.64 5.01
N GLU A 16 -3.84 24.66 4.25
CA GLU A 16 -2.63 25.47 4.45
C GLU A 16 -2.71 26.27 5.76
N GLU A 17 -3.88 26.84 6.06
CA GLU A 17 -4.11 27.56 7.32
C GLU A 17 -4.05 26.62 8.53
N LEU A 18 -4.66 25.43 8.41
CA LEU A 18 -4.60 24.41 9.46
C LEU A 18 -3.16 23.95 9.71
N ALA A 19 -2.35 23.79 8.66
CA ALA A 19 -0.95 23.43 8.79
C ALA A 19 -0.18 24.51 9.58
N LEU A 20 -0.36 25.79 9.27
CA LEU A 20 0.27 26.90 10.00
C LEU A 20 -0.18 26.98 11.46
N ARG A 21 -1.47 26.79 11.74
CA ARG A 21 -1.98 26.73 13.12
C ARG A 21 -1.38 25.57 13.91
N MET A 22 -1.24 24.40 13.27
CA MET A 22 -0.62 23.24 13.88
C MET A 22 0.86 23.50 14.19
N GLN A 23 1.61 24.16 13.30
CA GLN A 23 3.00 24.57 13.52
C GLN A 23 3.10 25.57 14.70
N ALA A 24 2.07 26.39 14.91
CA ALA A 24 1.98 27.31 16.06
C ALA A 24 1.57 26.59 17.38
N GLY A 25 1.35 25.27 17.36
CA GLY A 25 1.05 24.46 18.54
C GLY A 25 -0.44 24.21 18.81
N ASP A 26 -1.33 24.54 17.87
CA ASP A 26 -2.77 24.25 18.00
C ASP A 26 -3.03 22.78 17.70
N LYS A 27 -3.33 22.00 18.76
CA LYS A 27 -3.66 20.57 18.66
C LYS A 27 -4.97 20.31 17.92
N ASN A 28 -5.96 21.19 18.08
CA ASN A 28 -7.26 21.05 17.41
C ASN A 28 -7.12 21.22 15.89
N ALA A 29 -6.14 22.00 15.42
CA ALA A 29 -5.84 22.14 14.01
C ALA A 29 -5.33 20.84 13.39
N ALA A 30 -4.56 20.05 14.11
CA ALA A 30 -4.07 18.74 13.65
C ALA A 30 -5.21 17.73 13.47
N GLU A 31 -6.10 17.61 14.46
CA GLU A 31 -7.28 16.73 14.38
C GLU A 31 -8.20 17.13 13.22
N ARG A 32 -8.43 18.45 13.08
CA ARG A 32 -9.28 18.99 12.02
C ARG A 32 -8.66 18.76 10.64
N LEU A 33 -7.35 18.90 10.52
CA LEU A 33 -6.62 18.63 9.26
C LEU A 33 -6.80 17.18 8.81
N VAL A 34 -6.67 16.21 9.72
CA VAL A 34 -6.85 14.79 9.42
C VAL A 34 -8.31 14.51 9.06
N SER A 35 -9.26 14.95 9.89
CA SER A 35 -10.70 14.72 9.67
C SER A 35 -11.21 15.31 8.35
N GLN A 36 -10.74 16.53 8.00
CA GLN A 36 -11.12 17.19 6.75
C GLN A 36 -10.62 16.45 5.51
N ASN A 37 -9.51 15.71 5.63
CA ASN A 37 -8.88 15.01 4.52
C ASN A 37 -9.03 13.48 4.61
N GLU A 38 -9.87 12.96 5.49
CA GLU A 38 -10.04 11.50 5.70
C GLU A 38 -10.39 10.75 4.40
N GLY A 39 -11.29 11.31 3.59
CA GLY A 39 -11.65 10.73 2.28
C GLY A 39 -10.44 10.60 1.35
N TYR A 40 -9.63 11.65 1.26
CA TYR A 40 -8.43 11.65 0.45
C TYR A 40 -7.39 10.63 0.93
N LEU A 41 -7.17 10.56 2.25
CA LEU A 41 -6.25 9.58 2.85
C LEU A 41 -6.74 8.14 2.62
N THR A 42 -8.06 7.93 2.72
CA THR A 42 -8.68 6.62 2.43
C THR A 42 -8.49 6.21 0.99
N ASP A 43 -8.62 7.14 0.03
CA ASP A 43 -8.41 6.83 -1.40
C ASP A 43 -6.95 6.47 -1.69
N LEU A 44 -5.98 7.14 -1.09
CA LEU A 44 -4.56 6.76 -1.20
C LEU A 44 -4.29 5.39 -0.55
N ALA A 45 -4.88 5.12 0.60
CA ALA A 45 -4.74 3.85 1.31
C ALA A 45 -5.34 2.67 0.55
N ARG A 46 -6.39 2.90 -0.24
CA ARG A 46 -7.14 1.84 -0.97
C ARG A 46 -6.27 0.95 -1.84
N VAL A 47 -5.19 1.49 -2.39
CA VAL A 47 -4.23 0.72 -3.21
C VAL A 47 -3.57 -0.42 -2.41
N TYR A 48 -3.47 -0.27 -1.10
CA TYR A 48 -2.76 -1.18 -0.20
C TYR A 48 -3.69 -2.07 0.63
N THR A 49 -5.00 -1.84 0.61
CA THR A 49 -6.00 -2.63 1.38
C THR A 49 -6.01 -4.12 1.07
N PRO A 50 -5.63 -4.61 -0.14
CA PRO A 50 -5.52 -6.06 -0.37
C PRO A 50 -4.45 -6.75 0.48
N TRP A 51 -3.50 -6.00 1.06
CA TRP A 51 -2.36 -6.55 1.78
C TRP A 51 -2.27 -6.15 3.25
N CYS A 52 -2.94 -5.06 3.65
CA CYS A 52 -2.87 -4.51 4.99
C CYS A 52 -4.25 -4.11 5.50
N GLU A 53 -4.40 -4.03 6.81
CA GLU A 53 -5.61 -3.55 7.48
C GLU A 53 -5.90 -2.09 7.07
N THR A 54 -7.15 -1.80 6.74
CA THR A 54 -7.54 -0.46 6.24
C THR A 54 -7.32 0.62 7.30
N GLU A 55 -7.65 0.32 8.56
CA GLU A 55 -7.53 1.29 9.64
C GLU A 55 -6.07 1.63 9.96
N ASP A 56 -5.18 0.64 9.91
CA ASP A 56 -3.74 0.86 10.07
C ASP A 56 -3.17 1.73 8.95
N LEU A 57 -3.59 1.47 7.70
CA LEU A 57 -3.20 2.27 6.54
C LEU A 57 -3.68 3.72 6.67
N LYS A 58 -4.90 3.96 7.16
CA LYS A 58 -5.42 5.30 7.39
C LYS A 58 -4.61 6.04 8.47
N GLN A 59 -4.27 5.35 9.55
CA GLN A 59 -3.44 5.93 10.62
C GLN A 59 -2.07 6.32 10.10
N GLU A 60 -1.41 5.45 9.33
CA GLU A 60 -0.12 5.71 8.73
C GLU A 60 -0.17 6.90 7.75
N ALA A 61 -1.20 6.96 6.91
CA ALA A 61 -1.44 8.09 6.02
C ALA A 61 -1.67 9.40 6.77
N ALA A 62 -2.42 9.37 7.88
CA ALA A 62 -2.66 10.53 8.72
C ALA A 62 -1.38 11.02 9.41
N LEU A 63 -0.56 10.11 9.92
CA LEU A 63 0.74 10.46 10.51
C LEU A 63 1.66 11.12 9.48
N ALA A 64 1.73 10.56 8.27
CA ALA A 64 2.52 11.12 7.18
C ALA A 64 2.03 12.51 6.75
N LEU A 65 0.70 12.74 6.70
CA LEU A 65 0.12 14.05 6.44
C LEU A 65 0.53 15.06 7.52
N LEU A 66 0.44 14.71 8.80
CA LEU A 66 0.82 15.58 9.91
C LEU A 66 2.32 15.91 9.89
N ASP A 67 3.17 14.94 9.57
CA ASP A 67 4.61 15.16 9.44
C ASP A 67 4.96 16.05 8.23
N ALA A 68 4.23 15.92 7.12
CA ALA A 68 4.37 16.82 5.99
C ALA A 68 3.90 18.24 6.34
N ALA A 69 2.75 18.36 7.04
CA ALA A 69 2.20 19.65 7.46
C ALA A 69 3.14 20.42 8.43
N ARG A 70 3.89 19.71 9.28
CA ARG A 70 4.92 20.33 10.17
C ARG A 70 6.05 20.99 9.39
N ARG A 71 6.38 20.50 8.21
CA ARG A 71 7.48 20.99 7.36
C ARG A 71 7.00 21.84 6.18
N PHE A 72 5.68 22.00 6.08
CA PHE A 72 5.07 22.75 4.98
C PHE A 72 5.33 24.24 5.10
N ASP A 73 5.71 24.88 3.99
CA ASP A 73 5.87 26.33 3.88
C ASP A 73 5.04 26.84 2.69
N PRO A 74 4.02 27.68 2.96
CA PRO A 74 3.16 28.22 1.92
C PRO A 74 3.85 29.24 0.98
N VAL A 75 5.05 29.73 1.36
CA VAL A 75 5.82 30.66 0.53
C VAL A 75 6.12 30.12 -0.86
N TYR A 76 6.23 28.79 -0.99
CA TYR A 76 6.46 28.14 -2.29
C TYR A 76 5.21 28.07 -3.20
N GLY A 77 4.06 28.54 -2.76
CA GLY A 77 2.84 28.59 -3.56
C GLY A 77 2.23 27.23 -3.91
N THR A 78 2.68 26.15 -3.31
CA THR A 78 2.14 24.80 -3.50
C THR A 78 1.01 24.52 -2.51
N LYS A 79 0.02 23.72 -2.92
CA LYS A 79 -1.03 23.25 -2.00
C LYS A 79 -0.47 22.18 -1.04
N LEU A 80 -0.92 22.19 0.22
CA LEU A 80 -0.50 21.24 1.23
C LEU A 80 -0.64 19.78 0.75
N LEU A 81 -1.79 19.40 0.21
CA LEU A 81 -2.01 18.02 -0.23
C LEU A 81 -1.07 17.61 -1.37
N THR A 82 -0.78 18.53 -2.31
CA THR A 82 0.17 18.27 -3.39
C THR A 82 1.59 18.04 -2.85
N TYR A 83 1.98 18.79 -1.82
CA TYR A 83 3.26 18.61 -1.13
C TYR A 83 3.32 17.33 -0.31
N ALA A 84 2.23 16.98 0.38
CA ALA A 84 2.16 15.83 1.29
C ALA A 84 2.01 14.48 0.55
N THR A 85 1.37 14.43 -0.62
CA THR A 85 1.06 13.19 -1.35
C THR A 85 2.26 12.26 -1.53
N PRO A 86 3.43 12.70 -2.01
CA PRO A 86 4.58 11.83 -2.16
C PRO A 86 5.07 11.22 -0.82
N ALA A 87 4.97 12.00 0.27
CA ALA A 87 5.36 11.52 1.60
C ALA A 87 4.36 10.47 2.12
N ILE A 88 3.06 10.68 1.89
CA ILE A 88 2.01 9.74 2.28
C ILE A 88 2.15 8.43 1.49
N GLU A 89 2.34 8.50 0.18
CA GLU A 89 2.54 7.32 -0.66
C GLU A 89 3.80 6.53 -0.26
N ALA A 90 4.88 7.23 0.08
CA ALA A 90 6.11 6.60 0.56
C ALA A 90 5.88 5.90 1.90
N ALA A 91 5.18 6.52 2.86
CA ALA A 91 4.85 5.92 4.15
C ALA A 91 3.96 4.67 3.99
N LEU A 92 2.91 4.76 3.19
CA LEU A 92 2.02 3.62 2.89
C LEU A 92 2.77 2.47 2.21
N SER A 93 3.65 2.77 1.26
CA SER A 93 4.49 1.76 0.58
C SER A 93 5.46 1.09 1.54
N ASP A 94 6.06 1.85 2.46
CA ASP A 94 6.98 1.35 3.48
C ASP A 94 6.23 0.47 4.50
N TYR A 95 5.08 0.94 4.98
CA TYR A 95 4.20 0.17 5.85
C TYR A 95 3.81 -1.17 5.21
N ALA A 96 3.32 -1.14 3.98
CA ALA A 96 2.95 -2.35 3.25
C ALA A 96 4.14 -3.30 3.01
N SER A 97 5.35 -2.78 2.85
CA SER A 97 6.56 -3.60 2.69
C SER A 97 6.97 -4.33 3.97
N ARG A 98 6.61 -3.76 5.13
CA ARG A 98 6.88 -4.37 6.44
C ARG A 98 5.82 -5.39 6.86
N TYR A 99 4.54 -5.13 6.54
CA TYR A 99 3.41 -5.86 7.13
C TYR A 99 2.58 -6.69 6.14
N ALA A 100 2.71 -6.43 4.82
CA ALA A 100 1.99 -7.20 3.81
C ALA A 100 2.45 -8.67 3.71
N PHE A 101 3.68 -8.96 4.09
CA PHE A 101 4.28 -10.29 4.03
C PHE A 101 4.68 -10.77 5.43
N PRO A 102 4.80 -12.10 5.64
CA PRO A 102 5.23 -12.68 6.92
C PRO A 102 6.62 -12.23 7.36
N LEU A 103 7.47 -11.87 6.41
CA LEU A 103 8.81 -11.35 6.62
C LEU A 103 8.88 -9.92 6.08
N SER A 104 9.53 -9.03 6.83
CA SER A 104 9.78 -7.66 6.36
C SER A 104 10.75 -7.69 5.19
N VAL A 105 10.37 -7.01 4.10
CA VAL A 105 11.18 -6.89 2.88
C VAL A 105 11.52 -5.42 2.61
N PRO A 106 12.63 -5.12 1.93
CA PRO A 106 12.95 -3.76 1.51
C PRO A 106 11.81 -3.16 0.67
N THR A 107 11.53 -1.86 0.81
CA THR A 107 10.41 -1.18 0.16
C THR A 107 10.39 -1.36 -1.36
N SER A 108 11.56 -1.28 -2.01
CA SER A 108 11.69 -1.54 -3.45
C SER A 108 11.31 -2.97 -3.84
N ARG A 109 11.69 -3.94 -3.02
CA ARG A 109 11.36 -5.35 -3.23
C ARG A 109 9.89 -5.62 -2.92
N GLY A 110 9.35 -5.01 -1.87
CA GLY A 110 7.94 -5.08 -1.51
C GLY A 110 7.03 -4.58 -2.64
N SER A 111 7.38 -3.50 -3.34
CA SER A 111 6.61 -3.02 -4.48
C SER A 111 6.61 -4.00 -5.66
N GLN A 112 7.73 -4.64 -5.94
CA GLN A 112 7.84 -5.68 -6.97
C GLN A 112 7.00 -6.92 -6.61
N LEU A 113 7.06 -7.37 -5.35
CA LEU A 113 6.29 -8.51 -4.86
C LEU A 113 4.78 -8.23 -4.92
N ARG A 114 4.32 -7.03 -4.56
CA ARG A 114 2.91 -6.65 -4.71
C ARG A 114 2.44 -6.71 -6.17
N THR A 115 3.29 -6.28 -7.11
CA THR A 115 2.98 -6.42 -8.54
C THR A 115 2.86 -7.88 -8.96
N VAL A 116 3.72 -8.76 -8.45
CA VAL A 116 3.65 -10.21 -8.69
C VAL A 116 2.35 -10.79 -8.14
N VAL A 117 1.97 -10.43 -6.91
CA VAL A 117 0.69 -10.85 -6.30
C VAL A 117 -0.49 -10.47 -7.19
N HIS A 118 -0.52 -9.24 -7.69
CA HIS A 118 -1.59 -8.75 -8.56
C HIS A 118 -1.64 -9.53 -9.87
N LEU A 119 -0.50 -9.73 -10.53
CA LEU A 119 -0.43 -10.52 -11.77
C LEU A 119 -0.85 -11.98 -11.57
N CYS A 120 -0.43 -12.59 -10.45
CA CYS A 120 -0.86 -13.95 -10.11
C CYS A 120 -2.37 -14.04 -9.83
N ALA A 121 -2.95 -13.00 -9.24
CA ALA A 121 -4.40 -12.95 -8.98
C ALA A 121 -5.22 -12.75 -10.27
N GLU A 122 -4.71 -11.96 -11.22
CA GLU A 122 -5.36 -11.76 -12.52
C GLU A 122 -5.23 -12.97 -13.45
N ALA A 123 -4.09 -13.64 -13.41
CA ALA A 123 -3.73 -14.73 -14.31
C ALA A 123 -3.90 -16.11 -13.65
N GLN A 124 -5.11 -16.41 -13.13
CA GLN A 124 -5.39 -17.64 -12.37
C GLN A 124 -5.12 -18.94 -13.13
N ASP A 125 -5.13 -18.90 -14.47
CA ASP A 125 -4.95 -20.04 -15.36
C ASP A 125 -3.66 -20.00 -16.20
N ALA A 126 -2.78 -19.00 -15.94
CA ALA A 126 -1.56 -18.86 -16.69
C ALA A 126 -0.49 -19.89 -16.30
N SER A 127 0.28 -20.32 -17.29
CA SER A 127 1.46 -21.14 -17.06
C SER A 127 2.58 -20.30 -16.39
N GLU A 128 3.54 -20.97 -15.76
CA GLU A 128 4.69 -20.31 -15.13
C GLU A 128 5.48 -19.44 -16.14
N SER A 129 5.58 -19.88 -17.39
CA SER A 129 6.24 -19.13 -18.45
C SER A 129 5.48 -17.85 -18.85
N GLU A 130 4.16 -17.89 -18.85
CA GLU A 130 3.30 -16.72 -19.12
C GLU A 130 3.39 -15.71 -17.98
N LEU A 131 3.37 -16.18 -16.73
CA LEU A 131 3.58 -15.34 -15.55
C LEU A 131 4.96 -14.67 -15.56
N THR A 132 6.01 -15.44 -15.87
CA THR A 132 7.37 -14.90 -15.98
C THR A 132 7.42 -13.79 -17.03
N ARG A 133 6.79 -14.00 -18.20
CA ARG A 133 6.73 -12.99 -19.25
C ARG A 133 5.97 -11.74 -18.81
N ALA A 134 4.81 -11.91 -18.19
CA ALA A 134 4.01 -10.79 -17.68
C ALA A 134 4.78 -9.95 -16.63
N VAL A 135 5.51 -10.62 -15.74
CA VAL A 135 6.37 -9.95 -14.73
C VAL A 135 7.51 -9.20 -15.42
N CYS A 136 8.16 -9.79 -16.43
CA CYS A 136 9.21 -9.13 -17.21
C CYS A 136 8.70 -7.85 -17.89
N GLU A 137 7.54 -7.91 -18.52
CA GLU A 137 6.93 -6.77 -19.23
C GLU A 137 6.53 -5.65 -18.26
N LYS A 138 5.89 -6.01 -17.15
CA LYS A 138 5.37 -5.04 -16.17
C LYS A 138 6.46 -4.34 -15.40
N LEU A 139 7.47 -5.09 -14.94
CA LEU A 139 8.56 -4.58 -14.11
C LEU A 139 9.80 -4.17 -14.94
N LYS A 140 9.82 -4.44 -16.24
CA LYS A 140 10.98 -4.19 -17.15
C LYS A 140 12.27 -4.80 -16.64
N ILE A 141 12.19 -6.04 -16.15
CA ILE A 141 13.34 -6.80 -15.62
C ILE A 141 13.65 -8.00 -16.52
N SER A 142 14.86 -8.59 -16.34
CA SER A 142 15.25 -9.78 -17.09
C SER A 142 14.46 -11.02 -16.66
N SER A 143 14.34 -12.03 -17.56
CA SER A 143 13.67 -13.31 -17.28
C SER A 143 14.23 -13.98 -16.03
N LYS A 144 15.55 -14.00 -15.87
CA LYS A 144 16.22 -14.56 -14.69
C LYS A 144 15.83 -13.85 -13.40
N SER A 145 15.66 -12.52 -13.44
CA SER A 145 15.23 -11.73 -12.28
C SER A 145 13.74 -11.95 -11.97
N ALA A 146 12.91 -12.12 -12.98
CA ALA A 146 11.50 -12.42 -12.84
C ALA A 146 11.25 -13.81 -12.21
N GLU A 147 12.00 -14.82 -12.69
CA GLU A 147 11.96 -16.18 -12.11
C GLU A 147 12.40 -16.18 -10.63
N ALA A 148 13.48 -15.45 -10.31
CA ALA A 148 13.94 -15.30 -8.93
C ALA A 148 12.89 -14.61 -8.05
N LEU A 149 12.19 -13.60 -8.57
CA LEU A 149 11.13 -12.89 -7.86
C LEU A 149 9.90 -13.77 -7.63
N LEU A 150 9.50 -14.55 -8.64
CA LEU A 150 8.40 -15.52 -8.50
C LEU A 150 8.73 -16.60 -7.47
N LYS A 151 9.96 -17.12 -7.48
CA LYS A 151 10.42 -18.10 -6.49
C LYS A 151 10.46 -17.54 -5.07
N GLU A 152 10.90 -16.28 -4.91
CA GLU A 152 10.87 -15.58 -3.62
C GLU A 152 9.43 -15.41 -3.13
N TYR A 153 8.52 -14.99 -4.00
CA TYR A 153 7.10 -14.90 -3.70
C TYR A 153 6.54 -16.24 -3.23
N GLN A 154 6.79 -17.34 -3.92
CA GLN A 154 6.37 -18.69 -3.52
C GLN A 154 6.91 -19.05 -2.13
N THR A 155 8.19 -18.74 -1.84
CA THR A 155 8.82 -19.01 -0.54
C THR A 155 8.15 -18.22 0.59
N LEU A 156 7.90 -16.94 0.40
CA LEU A 156 7.20 -16.08 1.37
C LEU A 156 5.78 -16.62 1.64
N CYS A 157 5.14 -17.10 0.60
CA CYS A 157 3.83 -17.69 0.67
C CYS A 157 3.83 -19.01 1.48
N CYS A 158 4.77 -19.91 1.26
CA CYS A 158 4.90 -21.15 2.03
C CYS A 158 5.15 -20.88 3.52
N THR A 159 5.93 -19.84 3.85
CA THR A 159 6.20 -19.44 5.23
C THR A 159 4.92 -19.03 5.97
N ARG A 160 4.00 -18.35 5.29
CA ARG A 160 2.70 -17.96 5.84
C ARG A 160 1.82 -19.19 6.15
N GLN A 161 1.82 -20.20 5.30
CA GLN A 161 1.04 -21.44 5.53
C GLN A 161 1.46 -22.19 6.77
N LEU A 162 2.75 -22.20 7.12
CA LEU A 162 3.24 -22.82 8.35
C LEU A 162 2.72 -22.09 9.61
N GLY A 163 2.60 -20.77 9.56
CA GLY A 163 1.99 -19.98 10.64
C GLY A 163 0.49 -20.25 10.81
N ASP A 164 -0.25 -20.32 9.70
CA ASP A 164 -1.70 -20.58 9.70
C ASP A 164 -2.06 -21.99 10.15
N ALA A 165 -1.17 -22.98 9.96
CA ALA A 165 -1.34 -24.35 10.45
C ALA A 165 -1.21 -24.46 11.99
N VAL A 166 -0.49 -23.54 12.63
CA VAL A 166 -0.30 -23.50 14.08
C VAL A 166 -1.39 -22.65 14.76
N PHE A 167 -1.93 -21.65 14.08
CA PHE A 167 -2.98 -20.77 14.59
C PHE A 167 -4.11 -20.68 13.57
N SER A 168 -5.21 -21.40 13.82
CA SER A 168 -6.46 -21.23 13.08
C SER A 168 -7.13 -19.89 13.41
N VAL A 169 -6.54 -18.80 12.95
CA VAL A 169 -7.17 -17.48 13.01
C VAL A 169 -7.93 -17.29 11.71
N SER A 170 -9.25 -17.29 11.80
CA SER A 170 -10.14 -16.93 10.70
C SER A 170 -9.99 -15.45 10.39
N CYS A 171 -9.11 -15.10 9.47
CA CYS A 171 -9.04 -13.76 8.91
C CYS A 171 -10.05 -13.66 7.75
N GLY A 172 -11.22 -13.11 8.03
CA GLY A 172 -12.21 -12.80 7.00
C GLY A 172 -11.68 -11.73 6.04
N GLY A 173 -11.80 -11.99 4.74
CA GLY A 173 -11.63 -10.98 3.69
C GLY A 173 -10.20 -10.64 3.25
N ASN A 174 -9.21 -11.42 3.62
CA ASN A 174 -7.81 -11.18 3.28
C ASN A 174 -7.44 -11.78 1.90
N PRO A 175 -6.47 -11.20 1.13
CA PRO A 175 -5.90 -11.77 -0.10
C PRO A 175 -5.38 -13.20 0.04
N ALA A 176 -5.26 -13.72 1.29
CA ALA A 176 -5.10 -15.13 1.58
C ALA A 176 -6.09 -16.05 0.85
N VAL A 177 -7.29 -15.58 0.46
CA VAL A 177 -8.26 -16.39 -0.29
C VAL A 177 -7.82 -16.59 -1.74
N ALA A 178 -7.32 -15.54 -2.39
CA ALA A 178 -6.73 -15.67 -3.73
C ALA A 178 -5.46 -16.53 -3.69
N TYR A 179 -4.71 -16.41 -2.64
CA TYR A 179 -3.52 -17.14 -2.31
C TYR A 179 -3.78 -18.64 -2.03
N ASP A 180 -4.76 -18.98 -1.21
CA ASP A 180 -5.15 -20.35 -0.90
C ASP A 180 -5.61 -21.11 -2.17
N ARG A 181 -6.27 -20.41 -3.10
CA ARG A 181 -6.58 -20.96 -4.43
C ARG A 181 -5.33 -21.27 -5.27
N LEU A 182 -4.35 -20.36 -5.25
CA LEU A 182 -3.10 -20.57 -6.02
C LEU A 182 -2.32 -21.77 -5.49
N MET A 183 -2.22 -21.92 -4.16
CA MET A 183 -1.50 -23.01 -3.53
C MET A 183 -2.19 -24.38 -3.63
N ARG A 184 -3.52 -24.43 -3.53
CA ARG A 184 -4.27 -25.68 -3.79
C ARG A 184 -3.99 -26.18 -5.21
N ARG A 185 -3.80 -25.28 -6.14
CA ARG A 185 -3.50 -25.60 -7.53
C ARG A 185 -2.09 -26.12 -7.72
N THR A 186 -1.09 -25.50 -7.06
CA THR A 186 0.32 -25.96 -7.08
C THR A 186 0.45 -27.36 -6.47
N LEU A 187 -0.27 -27.64 -5.36
CA LEU A 187 -0.32 -28.97 -4.73
C LEU A 187 -1.04 -30.03 -5.57
N LEU A 188 -2.02 -29.63 -6.39
CA LEU A 188 -2.72 -30.55 -7.30
C LEU A 188 -1.90 -30.88 -8.55
N MET A 189 -0.94 -30.05 -8.94
CA MET A 189 -0.04 -30.30 -10.07
C MET A 189 1.19 -31.16 -9.70
N GLN A 190 1.43 -31.43 -8.41
CA GLN A 190 2.51 -32.31 -7.93
C GLN A 190 2.06 -33.75 -7.69
N ARG A 191 0.83 -34.10 -8.07
CA ARG A 191 0.32 -35.46 -8.13
C ARG A 191 0.08 -35.87 -9.58
#